data_16d4a60dace7e53fbcd86e0e28efb52a
#
_entry.id   16d4a60dace7e53fbcd86e0e28efb52a
#
_cell.length_a   1.000
_cell.length_b   1.000
_cell.length_c   1.000
_cell.angle_alpha   90.00
_cell.angle_beta   90.00
_cell.angle_gamma   90.00
#
_symmetry.space_group_name_H-M   'P 1'
#
loop_
_entity.id
_entity.type
_entity.pdbx_description
1 polymer ?
#
loop_
_entity_poly.entity_id
_entity_poly.type
_entity_poly.pdbx_seq_one_letter_code
_entity_poly.pdbx_strand_id
1 'polypeptide(L)'
;MNEVVNRFIYELKPHPRNYNKHSDTQVDDLALSLKRFGQRKPIVTWRDMIVAGHGLTMAAQMAGWTTILTMPIPDDWDEATVLAYLAADNELARQADPDLAQLAAIAKELEGIDEELAKLAAGGDDALKVLMATLEEEKPAGDAEPQIDKAEELRQKWGVEIGQMWRLPSRDGKGEHRLICGDSTDAGTVKMVMGGGKASIVFTDPPYGVAIGAK
;
A
#
# COMPACT_ATOMS: atom_id res chain seq x y z
N MET A 1 -24.51 -11.37 -28.77
CA MET A 1 -23.08 -11.18 -28.48
C MET A 1 -22.85 -9.69 -28.32
N ASN A 2 -22.31 -9.27 -27.20
CA ASN A 2 -21.97 -7.84 -27.01
C ASN A 2 -20.76 -7.52 -27.88
N GLU A 3 -20.98 -6.81 -28.97
CA GLU A 3 -19.91 -6.41 -29.89
C GLU A 3 -19.30 -5.10 -29.43
N VAL A 4 -17.97 -5.04 -29.39
CA VAL A 4 -17.24 -3.79 -29.12
C VAL A 4 -17.23 -2.96 -30.40
N VAL A 5 -17.72 -1.74 -30.30
CA VAL A 5 -17.84 -0.81 -31.45
C VAL A 5 -17.08 0.48 -31.16
N ASN A 6 -16.56 1.10 -32.22
CA ASN A 6 -15.90 2.39 -32.10
C ASN A 6 -16.94 3.50 -32.33
N ARG A 7 -17.04 4.43 -31.38
CA ARG A 7 -18.00 5.54 -31.46
C ARG A 7 -17.30 6.89 -31.36
N PHE A 8 -17.85 7.90 -31.95
CA PHE A 8 -17.39 9.27 -31.77
C PHE A 8 -17.69 9.75 -30.36
N ILE A 9 -16.67 10.33 -29.70
CA ILE A 9 -16.79 10.78 -28.30
C ILE A 9 -17.83 11.91 -28.18
N TYR A 10 -17.93 12.79 -29.19
CA TYR A 10 -18.89 13.89 -29.17
C TYR A 10 -20.37 13.45 -29.20
N GLU A 11 -20.65 12.20 -29.60
CA GLU A 11 -21.99 11.62 -29.56
C GLU A 11 -22.39 11.10 -28.18
N LEU A 12 -21.40 10.97 -27.29
CA LEU A 12 -21.59 10.35 -25.99
C LEU A 12 -21.80 11.41 -24.90
N LYS A 13 -22.73 11.15 -23.99
CA LYS A 13 -23.04 12.01 -22.85
C LYS A 13 -22.81 11.24 -21.55
N PRO A 14 -22.31 11.88 -20.50
CA PRO A 14 -22.26 11.25 -19.19
C PRO A 14 -23.68 10.89 -18.72
N HIS A 15 -23.82 9.73 -18.07
CA HIS A 15 -25.10 9.38 -17.46
C HIS A 15 -25.45 10.40 -16.36
N PRO A 16 -26.66 10.97 -16.33
CA PRO A 16 -27.02 12.06 -15.41
C PRO A 16 -26.97 11.65 -13.94
N ARG A 17 -27.04 10.36 -13.65
CA ARG A 17 -26.93 9.81 -12.29
C ARG A 17 -25.54 9.24 -11.96
N ASN A 18 -24.52 9.52 -12.77
CA ASN A 18 -23.16 9.21 -12.39
C ASN A 18 -22.76 10.06 -11.18
N TYR A 19 -22.38 9.38 -10.08
CA TYR A 19 -21.99 10.04 -8.84
C TYR A 19 -20.47 10.07 -8.63
N ASN A 20 -19.68 9.39 -9.48
CA ASN A 20 -18.23 9.44 -9.41
C ASN A 20 -17.71 10.77 -9.95
N LYS A 21 -16.86 11.42 -9.15
CA LYS A 21 -16.09 12.59 -9.55
C LYS A 21 -14.66 12.14 -9.81
N HIS A 22 -14.08 12.65 -10.86
CA HIS A 22 -12.69 12.39 -11.24
C HIS A 22 -11.88 13.66 -10.98
N SER A 23 -10.76 13.54 -10.25
CA SER A 23 -9.82 14.65 -10.08
C SER A 23 -9.03 14.87 -11.37
N ASP A 24 -8.53 16.08 -11.55
CA ASP A 24 -7.68 16.41 -12.70
C ASP A 24 -6.46 15.47 -12.76
N THR A 25 -5.81 15.21 -11.60
CA THR A 25 -4.68 14.29 -11.50
C THR A 25 -5.05 12.87 -12.00
N GLN A 26 -6.22 12.34 -11.60
CA GLN A 26 -6.66 11.02 -12.06
C GLN A 26 -6.91 11.00 -13.58
N VAL A 27 -7.44 12.10 -14.14
CA VAL A 27 -7.65 12.21 -15.59
C VAL A 27 -6.33 12.29 -16.33
N ASP A 28 -5.33 13.01 -15.78
CA ASP A 28 -3.97 13.08 -16.32
C ASP A 28 -3.31 11.69 -16.35
N ASP A 29 -3.37 10.93 -15.25
CA ASP A 29 -2.83 9.57 -15.17
C ASP A 29 -3.51 8.61 -16.16
N LEU A 30 -4.84 8.72 -16.30
CA LEU A 30 -5.58 7.95 -17.30
C LEU A 30 -5.19 8.33 -18.74
N ALA A 31 -4.95 9.62 -19.01
CA ALA A 31 -4.52 10.07 -20.32
C ALA A 31 -3.10 9.58 -20.65
N LEU A 32 -2.20 9.58 -19.67
CA LEU A 32 -0.88 9.00 -19.79
C LEU A 32 -0.96 7.50 -20.08
N SER A 33 -1.82 6.78 -19.34
CA SER A 33 -2.09 5.36 -19.59
C SER A 33 -2.63 5.09 -21.00
N LEU A 34 -3.58 5.92 -21.49
CA LEU A 34 -4.11 5.81 -22.85
C LEU A 34 -3.02 6.07 -23.90
N LYS A 35 -2.17 7.04 -23.67
CA LYS A 35 -1.04 7.35 -24.57
C LYS A 35 -0.02 6.20 -24.63
N ARG A 36 0.27 5.57 -23.49
CA ARG A 36 1.28 4.52 -23.38
C ARG A 36 0.80 3.17 -23.90
N PHE A 37 -0.42 2.79 -23.51
CA PHE A 37 -0.95 1.44 -23.75
C PHE A 37 -2.08 1.39 -24.77
N GLY A 38 -2.65 2.55 -25.16
CA GLY A 38 -3.91 2.61 -25.88
C GLY A 38 -5.09 2.17 -25.04
N GLN A 39 -6.28 2.19 -25.61
CA GLN A 39 -7.47 1.68 -24.91
C GLN A 39 -7.47 0.16 -24.88
N ARG A 40 -7.49 -0.45 -23.68
CA ARG A 40 -7.51 -1.90 -23.46
C ARG A 40 -8.85 -2.41 -22.94
N LYS A 41 -9.67 -1.52 -22.34
CA LYS A 41 -11.03 -1.81 -21.88
C LYS A 41 -11.99 -0.88 -22.60
N PRO A 42 -13.08 -1.39 -23.23
CA PRO A 42 -14.11 -0.52 -23.76
C PRO A 42 -14.86 0.17 -22.62
N ILE A 43 -15.38 1.37 -22.87
CA ILE A 43 -16.35 1.99 -21.98
C ILE A 43 -17.72 1.33 -22.22
N VAL A 44 -18.60 1.36 -21.21
CA VAL A 44 -19.94 0.80 -21.34
C VAL A 44 -20.94 1.92 -21.61
N THR A 45 -21.77 1.73 -22.64
CA THR A 45 -22.76 2.73 -23.05
C THR A 45 -24.16 2.15 -23.08
N TRP A 46 -25.13 2.97 -22.75
CA TRP A 46 -26.56 2.71 -22.96
C TRP A 46 -27.12 3.81 -23.83
N ARG A 47 -27.47 3.45 -25.08
CA ARG A 47 -27.84 4.44 -26.13
C ARG A 47 -26.70 5.41 -26.39
N ASP A 48 -26.88 6.72 -26.08
CA ASP A 48 -25.86 7.76 -26.17
C ASP A 48 -25.21 8.11 -24.81
N MET A 49 -25.58 7.41 -23.74
CA MET A 49 -25.10 7.68 -22.40
C MET A 49 -23.96 6.74 -22.00
N ILE A 50 -22.94 7.30 -21.38
CA ILE A 50 -21.83 6.57 -20.75
C ILE A 50 -22.31 6.05 -19.41
N VAL A 51 -22.28 4.73 -19.22
CA VAL A 51 -22.67 4.07 -17.96
C VAL A 51 -21.44 3.71 -17.12
N ALA A 52 -20.37 3.23 -17.76
CA ALA A 52 -19.09 2.99 -17.10
C ALA A 52 -17.92 3.53 -17.95
N GLY A 53 -16.87 4.02 -17.31
CA GLY A 53 -15.69 4.58 -17.98
C GLY A 53 -15.73 6.09 -18.21
N HIS A 54 -16.44 6.85 -17.38
CA HIS A 54 -16.51 8.32 -17.47
C HIS A 54 -15.12 8.97 -17.42
N GLY A 55 -14.27 8.60 -16.45
CA GLY A 55 -12.90 9.12 -16.35
C GLY A 55 -12.05 8.79 -17.58
N LEU A 56 -12.19 7.58 -18.13
CA LEU A 56 -11.49 7.18 -19.34
C LEU A 56 -11.91 8.02 -20.55
N THR A 57 -13.20 8.36 -20.64
CA THR A 57 -13.69 9.23 -21.73
C THR A 57 -13.16 10.65 -21.58
N MET A 58 -13.11 11.20 -20.36
CA MET A 58 -12.52 12.52 -20.10
C MET A 58 -11.02 12.53 -20.49
N ALA A 59 -10.30 11.51 -20.11
CA ALA A 59 -8.89 11.34 -20.44
C ALA A 59 -8.64 11.23 -21.96
N ALA A 60 -9.49 10.49 -22.67
CA ALA A 60 -9.44 10.37 -24.12
C ALA A 60 -9.71 11.70 -24.81
N GLN A 61 -10.70 12.48 -24.34
CA GLN A 61 -10.96 13.83 -24.83
C GLN A 61 -9.77 14.76 -24.62
N MET A 62 -9.17 14.74 -23.42
CA MET A 62 -7.99 15.52 -23.08
C MET A 62 -6.78 15.13 -23.94
N ALA A 63 -6.63 13.84 -24.26
CA ALA A 63 -5.60 13.33 -25.16
C ALA A 63 -5.89 13.61 -26.65
N GLY A 64 -6.98 14.30 -26.98
CA GLY A 64 -7.34 14.67 -28.36
C GLY A 64 -7.94 13.53 -29.18
N TRP A 65 -8.43 12.46 -28.55
CA TRP A 65 -9.08 11.37 -29.26
C TRP A 65 -10.46 11.81 -29.76
N THR A 66 -10.80 11.39 -30.95
CA THR A 66 -12.12 11.66 -31.57
C THR A 66 -13.08 10.50 -31.41
N THR A 67 -12.56 9.29 -31.24
CA THR A 67 -13.33 8.06 -31.10
C THR A 67 -12.86 7.24 -29.92
N ILE A 68 -13.73 6.38 -29.42
CA ILE A 68 -13.46 5.51 -28.26
C ILE A 68 -14.16 4.17 -28.44
N LEU A 69 -13.53 3.08 -27.98
CA LEU A 69 -14.13 1.76 -27.99
C LEU A 69 -15.23 1.68 -26.93
N THR A 70 -16.41 1.25 -27.33
CA THR A 70 -17.59 1.13 -26.47
C THR A 70 -18.17 -0.29 -26.52
N MET A 71 -18.75 -0.73 -25.42
CA MET A 71 -19.56 -1.92 -25.32
C MET A 71 -21.00 -1.47 -25.00
N PRO A 72 -21.93 -1.57 -25.94
CA PRO A 72 -23.31 -1.17 -25.69
C PRO A 72 -24.01 -2.18 -24.77
N ILE A 73 -24.81 -1.67 -23.85
CA ILE A 73 -25.75 -2.45 -23.06
C ILE A 73 -26.88 -2.88 -23.99
N PRO A 74 -27.44 -4.11 -23.85
CA PRO A 74 -28.57 -4.57 -24.61
C PRO A 74 -29.77 -3.63 -24.50
N ASP A 75 -30.50 -3.44 -25.62
CA ASP A 75 -31.61 -2.51 -25.70
C ASP A 75 -32.83 -2.91 -24.84
N ASP A 76 -32.92 -4.19 -24.46
CA ASP A 76 -33.96 -4.76 -23.60
C ASP A 76 -33.79 -4.50 -22.11
N TRP A 77 -32.65 -3.91 -21.71
CA TRP A 77 -32.46 -3.49 -20.32
C TRP A 77 -33.27 -2.25 -19.98
N ASP A 78 -34.01 -2.33 -18.88
CA ASP A 78 -34.71 -1.18 -18.34
C ASP A 78 -33.77 -0.22 -17.61
N GLU A 79 -34.26 0.98 -17.33
CA GLU A 79 -33.47 2.01 -16.65
C GLU A 79 -33.00 1.56 -15.25
N ALA A 80 -33.81 0.79 -14.53
CA ALA A 80 -33.47 0.30 -13.21
C ALA A 80 -32.28 -0.67 -13.26
N THR A 81 -32.27 -1.56 -14.23
CA THR A 81 -31.13 -2.49 -14.46
C THR A 81 -29.86 -1.75 -14.85
N VAL A 82 -29.97 -0.73 -15.71
CA VAL A 82 -28.82 0.11 -16.10
C VAL A 82 -28.26 0.87 -14.89
N LEU A 83 -29.11 1.44 -14.04
CA LEU A 83 -28.67 2.11 -12.81
C LEU A 83 -28.04 1.16 -11.81
N ALA A 84 -28.59 -0.04 -11.66
CA ALA A 84 -28.01 -1.07 -10.80
C ALA A 84 -26.62 -1.47 -11.30
N TYR A 85 -26.44 -1.64 -12.62
CA TYR A 85 -25.13 -1.92 -13.21
C TYR A 85 -24.14 -0.77 -13.00
N LEU A 86 -24.55 0.49 -13.24
CA LEU A 86 -23.72 1.67 -12.99
C LEU A 86 -23.19 1.71 -11.55
N ALA A 87 -24.07 1.44 -10.58
CA ALA A 87 -23.67 1.42 -9.18
C ALA A 87 -22.79 0.21 -8.86
N ALA A 88 -23.13 -0.97 -9.36
CA ALA A 88 -22.36 -2.19 -9.11
C ALA A 88 -20.93 -2.11 -9.68
N ASP A 89 -20.78 -1.63 -10.91
CA ASP A 89 -19.46 -1.46 -11.55
C ASP A 89 -18.53 -0.59 -10.70
N ASN A 90 -19.05 0.52 -10.19
CA ASN A 90 -18.29 1.42 -9.35
C ASN A 90 -17.96 0.84 -7.98
N GLU A 91 -18.93 0.23 -7.29
CA GLU A 91 -18.75 -0.23 -5.91
C GLU A 91 -17.99 -1.55 -5.82
N LEU A 92 -18.17 -2.47 -6.77
CA LEU A 92 -17.41 -3.73 -6.78
C LEU A 92 -15.93 -3.50 -7.05
N ALA A 93 -15.59 -2.54 -7.91
CA ALA A 93 -14.19 -2.18 -8.15
C ALA A 93 -13.48 -1.65 -6.88
N ARG A 94 -14.22 -1.03 -5.96
CA ARG A 94 -13.68 -0.51 -4.69
C ARG A 94 -13.45 -1.57 -3.61
N GLN A 95 -14.01 -2.78 -3.79
CA GLN A 95 -13.86 -3.87 -2.80
C GLN A 95 -12.54 -4.63 -2.96
N ALA A 96 -11.80 -4.41 -4.02
CA ALA A 96 -10.49 -5.02 -4.18
C ALA A 96 -9.50 -4.44 -3.16
N ASP A 97 -8.85 -5.32 -2.41
CA ASP A 97 -7.78 -4.99 -1.48
C ASP A 97 -6.44 -5.43 -2.11
N PRO A 98 -5.61 -4.48 -2.57
CA PRO A 98 -4.37 -4.83 -3.26
C PRO A 98 -3.31 -5.33 -2.26
N ASP A 99 -2.55 -6.33 -2.66
CA ASP A 99 -1.29 -6.69 -2.00
C ASP A 99 -0.27 -5.56 -2.26
N LEU A 100 -0.12 -4.68 -1.28
CA LEU A 100 0.76 -3.51 -1.39
C LEU A 100 2.23 -3.90 -1.51
N ALA A 101 2.67 -5.00 -0.87
CA ALA A 101 4.06 -5.45 -0.95
C ALA A 101 4.38 -5.93 -2.38
N GLN A 102 3.47 -6.67 -3.00
CA GLN A 102 3.62 -7.13 -4.38
C GLN A 102 3.56 -5.96 -5.37
N LEU A 103 2.63 -5.02 -5.16
CA LEU A 103 2.52 -3.81 -5.98
C LEU A 103 3.79 -2.96 -5.90
N ALA A 104 4.34 -2.79 -4.70
CA ALA A 104 5.57 -2.06 -4.46
C ALA A 104 6.78 -2.72 -5.12
N ALA A 105 6.86 -4.06 -5.10
CA ALA A 105 7.91 -4.81 -5.81
C ALA A 105 7.85 -4.57 -7.32
N ILE A 106 6.65 -4.61 -7.91
CA ILE A 106 6.43 -4.31 -9.34
C ILE A 106 6.83 -2.87 -9.66
N ALA A 107 6.39 -1.90 -8.88
CA ALA A 107 6.71 -0.49 -9.09
C ALA A 107 8.22 -0.24 -9.03
N LYS A 108 8.92 -0.87 -8.09
CA LYS A 108 10.38 -0.78 -7.94
C LYS A 108 11.14 -1.39 -9.11
N GLU A 109 10.68 -2.54 -9.62
CA GLU A 109 11.26 -3.15 -10.80
C GLU A 109 11.13 -2.24 -12.02
N LEU A 110 9.95 -1.64 -12.19
CA LEU A 110 9.65 -0.72 -13.28
C LEU A 110 10.42 0.59 -13.17
N GLU A 111 10.64 1.12 -11.95
CA GLU A 111 11.42 2.34 -11.72
C GLU A 111 12.86 2.22 -12.27
N GLY A 112 13.46 1.03 -12.16
CA GLY A 112 14.77 0.72 -12.73
C GLY A 112 14.80 0.65 -14.26
N ILE A 113 13.64 0.58 -14.91
CA ILE A 113 13.49 0.45 -16.37
C ILE A 113 12.93 1.74 -16.98
N ASP A 114 11.85 2.25 -16.44
CA ASP A 114 11.10 3.40 -16.95
C ASP A 114 10.26 4.00 -15.80
N GLU A 115 10.65 5.18 -15.33
CA GLU A 115 9.99 5.88 -14.21
C GLU A 115 8.51 6.17 -14.49
N GLU A 116 8.13 6.46 -15.74
CA GLU A 116 6.74 6.69 -16.13
C GLU A 116 5.89 5.43 -15.97
N LEU A 117 6.45 4.24 -16.29
CA LEU A 117 5.77 2.97 -16.06
C LEU A 117 5.59 2.68 -14.58
N ALA A 118 6.58 3.00 -13.75
CA ALA A 118 6.47 2.84 -12.29
C ALA A 118 5.35 3.71 -11.71
N LYS A 119 5.26 4.97 -12.13
CA LYS A 119 4.18 5.90 -11.75
C LYS A 119 2.80 5.37 -12.16
N LEU A 120 2.67 4.93 -13.39
CA LEU A 120 1.42 4.34 -13.89
C LEU A 120 1.02 3.07 -13.13
N ALA A 121 1.98 2.20 -12.81
CA ALA A 121 1.73 0.97 -12.06
C ALA A 121 1.28 1.25 -10.62
N ALA A 122 1.83 2.28 -9.99
CA ALA A 122 1.47 2.69 -8.64
C ALA A 122 0.12 3.45 -8.56
N GLY A 123 -0.40 3.97 -9.69
CA GLY A 123 -1.60 4.80 -9.73
C GLY A 123 -1.32 6.28 -9.54
N GLY A 124 -0.15 6.76 -10.00
CA GLY A 124 0.28 8.15 -10.00
C GLY A 124 1.51 8.43 -9.15
N ASP A 125 2.01 9.64 -9.25
CA ASP A 125 3.26 10.09 -8.60
C ASP A 125 3.19 10.03 -7.07
N ASP A 126 2.10 10.51 -6.48
CA ASP A 126 1.95 10.52 -5.02
C ASP A 126 1.73 9.11 -4.46
N ALA A 127 1.00 8.27 -5.18
CA ALA A 127 0.82 6.87 -4.82
C ALA A 127 2.15 6.10 -4.88
N LEU A 128 3.01 6.36 -5.88
CA LEU A 128 4.34 5.77 -5.97
C LEU A 128 5.21 6.15 -4.76
N LYS A 129 5.23 7.42 -4.36
CA LYS A 129 5.99 7.87 -3.19
C LYS A 129 5.55 7.17 -1.90
N VAL A 130 4.24 7.08 -1.68
CA VAL A 130 3.67 6.39 -0.52
C VAL A 130 4.03 4.89 -0.55
N LEU A 131 3.92 4.27 -1.71
CA LEU A 131 4.22 2.85 -1.91
C LEU A 131 5.70 2.55 -1.66
N MET A 132 6.62 3.40 -2.15
CA MET A 132 8.06 3.23 -1.91
C MET A 132 8.43 3.45 -0.44
N ALA A 133 7.78 4.40 0.25
CA ALA A 133 7.99 4.61 1.67
C ALA A 133 7.60 3.38 2.51
N THR A 134 6.52 2.67 2.15
CA THR A 134 6.12 1.43 2.83
C THR A 134 7.17 0.32 2.70
N LEU A 135 7.85 0.21 1.55
CA LEU A 135 8.95 -0.76 1.36
C LEU A 135 10.18 -0.44 2.21
N GLU A 136 10.44 0.84 2.49
CA GLU A 136 11.55 1.24 3.36
C GLU A 136 11.24 0.96 4.84
N GLU A 137 9.96 1.08 5.23
CA GLU A 137 9.50 0.75 6.58
C GLU A 137 9.44 -0.77 6.83
N GLU A 138 9.16 -1.57 5.81
CA GLU A 138 9.10 -3.03 5.87
C GLU A 138 10.48 -3.71 5.77
N LYS A 139 11.56 -2.98 5.49
CA LYS A 139 12.87 -3.54 5.79
C LYS A 139 12.90 -3.81 7.28
N PRO A 140 12.86 -5.08 7.73
CA PRO A 140 13.15 -5.37 9.11
C PRO A 140 14.49 -4.68 9.35
N ALA A 141 14.56 -3.82 10.36
CA ALA A 141 15.84 -3.38 10.87
C ALA A 141 16.60 -4.68 11.05
N GLY A 142 17.52 -4.98 10.09
CA GLY A 142 18.21 -6.25 10.07
C GLY A 142 18.72 -6.47 11.46
N ASP A 143 18.49 -7.62 12.05
CA ASP A 143 19.00 -7.95 13.37
C ASP A 143 20.45 -7.45 13.38
N ALA A 144 20.70 -6.41 14.16
CA ALA A 144 22.02 -5.82 14.22
C ALA A 144 22.94 -6.96 14.63
N GLU A 145 23.83 -7.40 13.75
CA GLU A 145 24.78 -8.44 14.06
C GLU A 145 25.43 -8.10 15.39
N PRO A 146 25.49 -9.03 16.35
CA PRO A 146 26.02 -8.76 17.65
C PRO A 146 27.47 -8.26 17.50
N GLN A 147 27.73 -6.99 17.81
CA GLN A 147 29.04 -6.38 17.70
C GLN A 147 29.86 -6.71 18.96
N ILE A 148 30.01 -8.01 19.23
CA ILE A 148 30.70 -8.52 20.44
C ILE A 148 32.12 -7.97 20.54
N ASP A 149 32.81 -7.87 19.41
CA ASP A 149 34.21 -7.33 19.35
C ASP A 149 34.29 -5.85 19.71
N LYS A 150 33.17 -5.12 19.62
CA LYS A 150 33.09 -3.70 19.96
C LYS A 150 32.30 -3.44 21.25
N ALA A 151 31.96 -4.48 21.99
CA ALA A 151 31.08 -4.35 23.15
C ALA A 151 31.64 -3.39 24.19
N GLU A 152 32.96 -3.46 24.49
CA GLU A 152 33.60 -2.57 25.46
C GLU A 152 33.70 -1.11 24.95
N GLU A 153 34.02 -0.91 23.67
CA GLU A 153 34.02 0.42 23.04
C GLU A 153 32.63 1.06 23.08
N LEU A 154 31.59 0.29 22.73
CA LEU A 154 30.22 0.75 22.76
C LEU A 154 29.73 1.01 24.18
N ARG A 155 30.12 0.18 25.14
CA ARG A 155 29.81 0.39 26.55
C ARG A 155 30.38 1.73 27.06
N GLN A 156 31.63 2.03 26.73
CA GLN A 156 32.26 3.30 27.11
C GLN A 156 31.62 4.49 26.38
N LYS A 157 31.40 4.35 25.07
CA LYS A 157 30.79 5.40 24.24
C LYS A 157 29.42 5.82 24.74
N TRP A 158 28.60 4.87 25.15
CA TRP A 158 27.21 5.10 25.58
C TRP A 158 27.04 5.17 27.09
N GLY A 159 28.11 5.00 27.85
CA GLY A 159 28.09 5.03 29.32
C GLY A 159 27.20 3.97 29.95
N VAL A 160 27.18 2.76 29.35
CA VAL A 160 26.32 1.67 29.84
C VAL A 160 26.90 1.03 31.07
N GLU A 161 26.15 0.97 32.18
CA GLU A 161 26.53 0.37 33.45
C GLU A 161 25.60 -0.78 33.83
N ILE A 162 26.13 -1.76 34.59
CA ILE A 162 25.30 -2.85 35.11
C ILE A 162 24.28 -2.27 36.10
N GLY A 163 23.04 -2.68 35.97
CA GLY A 163 21.90 -2.18 36.75
C GLY A 163 21.22 -0.95 36.13
N GLN A 164 21.77 -0.39 35.08
CA GLN A 164 21.16 0.73 34.37
C GLN A 164 19.90 0.28 33.65
N MET A 165 18.79 1.03 33.82
CA MET A 165 17.51 0.76 33.20
C MET A 165 17.07 1.92 32.32
N TRP A 166 16.65 1.58 31.09
CA TRP A 166 16.05 2.53 30.13
C TRP A 166 14.56 2.32 30.07
N ARG A 167 13.83 3.41 29.95
CA ARG A 167 12.39 3.45 29.70
C ARG A 167 12.15 4.03 28.32
N LEU A 168 11.56 3.25 27.45
CA LEU A 168 11.26 3.59 26.07
C LEU A 168 9.74 3.74 25.90
N PRO A 169 9.25 4.91 25.47
CA PRO A 169 7.81 5.06 25.24
C PRO A 169 7.35 4.08 24.14
N SER A 170 6.19 3.46 24.34
CA SER A 170 5.56 2.62 23.32
C SER A 170 5.10 3.49 22.13
N ARG A 171 5.18 2.94 20.90
CA ARG A 171 4.77 3.64 19.68
C ARG A 171 3.28 4.05 19.70
N ASP A 172 2.43 3.26 20.38
CA ASP A 172 1.00 3.54 20.51
C ASP A 172 0.66 4.54 21.62
N GLY A 173 1.67 5.05 22.33
CA GLY A 173 1.50 6.00 23.42
C GLY A 173 0.82 5.45 24.69
N LYS A 174 0.52 4.14 24.75
CA LYS A 174 -0.26 3.53 25.86
C LYS A 174 0.59 2.86 26.94
N GLY A 175 1.93 2.96 26.83
CA GLY A 175 2.79 2.31 27.80
C GLY A 175 4.27 2.63 27.60
N GLU A 176 5.11 1.92 28.32
CA GLU A 176 6.57 1.97 28.21
C GLU A 176 7.17 0.58 28.14
N HIS A 177 8.21 0.44 27.34
CA HIS A 177 9.11 -0.71 27.39
C HIS A 177 10.24 -0.43 28.36
N ARG A 178 10.72 -1.48 29.04
CA ARG A 178 11.84 -1.37 29.97
C ARG A 178 12.94 -2.31 29.51
N LEU A 179 14.15 -1.75 29.46
CA LEU A 179 15.37 -2.49 29.14
C LEU A 179 16.36 -2.29 30.30
N ILE A 180 16.93 -3.37 30.81
CA ILE A 180 17.94 -3.32 31.86
C ILE A 180 19.21 -4.02 31.42
N CYS A 181 20.35 -3.43 31.72
CA CYS A 181 21.65 -4.08 31.60
C CYS A 181 21.94 -4.85 32.88
N GLY A 182 21.91 -6.19 32.83
CA GLY A 182 22.14 -6.99 34.04
C GLY A 182 22.00 -8.48 33.79
N ASP A 183 22.25 -9.27 34.82
CA ASP A 183 22.10 -10.72 34.78
C ASP A 183 20.63 -11.10 34.85
N SER A 184 20.14 -11.75 33.81
CA SER A 184 18.74 -12.21 33.70
C SER A 184 18.39 -13.36 34.65
N THR A 185 19.40 -13.99 35.25
CA THR A 185 19.22 -15.04 36.28
C THR A 185 19.12 -14.49 37.69
N ASP A 186 19.49 -13.22 37.89
CA ASP A 186 19.38 -12.55 39.18
C ASP A 186 17.95 -12.08 39.45
N ALA A 187 17.35 -12.57 40.51
CA ALA A 187 15.98 -12.22 40.89
C ALA A 187 15.77 -10.72 41.18
N GLY A 188 16.84 -10.01 41.63
CA GLY A 188 16.84 -8.57 41.87
C GLY A 188 16.70 -7.79 40.57
N THR A 189 17.49 -8.14 39.57
CA THR A 189 17.44 -7.58 38.22
C THR A 189 16.10 -7.77 37.57
N VAL A 190 15.57 -8.98 37.62
CA VAL A 190 14.23 -9.30 37.09
C VAL A 190 13.14 -8.50 37.81
N LYS A 191 13.21 -8.38 39.15
CA LYS A 191 12.26 -7.60 39.94
C LYS A 191 12.29 -6.11 39.56
N MET A 192 13.47 -5.56 39.30
CA MET A 192 13.61 -4.15 38.87
C MET A 192 12.95 -3.90 37.52
N VAL A 193 13.22 -4.72 36.50
CA VAL A 193 12.63 -4.52 35.17
C VAL A 193 11.12 -4.72 35.19
N MET A 194 10.63 -5.66 36.01
CA MET A 194 9.19 -5.92 36.17
C MET A 194 8.44 -4.77 36.86
N GLY A 195 9.12 -3.98 37.71
CA GLY A 195 8.50 -2.83 38.39
C GLY A 195 7.29 -3.16 39.24
N GLY A 196 7.25 -4.36 39.80
CA GLY A 196 6.12 -4.86 40.60
C GLY A 196 4.97 -5.49 39.82
N GLY A 197 5.04 -5.50 38.49
CA GLY A 197 4.08 -6.19 37.64
C GLY A 197 4.34 -7.69 37.53
N LYS A 198 3.42 -8.40 36.86
CA LYS A 198 3.62 -9.80 36.44
C LYS A 198 3.63 -9.92 34.95
N ALA A 199 4.52 -10.74 34.39
CA ALA A 199 4.54 -11.05 32.98
C ALA A 199 3.39 -12.01 32.64
N SER A 200 2.70 -11.73 31.55
CA SER A 200 1.71 -12.65 30.98
C SER A 200 2.38 -13.74 30.14
N ILE A 201 3.52 -13.42 29.55
CA ILE A 201 4.34 -14.33 28.72
C ILE A 201 5.79 -14.06 29.05
N VAL A 202 6.62 -15.11 29.06
CA VAL A 202 8.08 -15.05 29.11
C VAL A 202 8.62 -15.63 27.81
N PHE A 203 9.39 -14.83 27.07
CA PHE A 203 10.11 -15.26 25.88
C PHE A 203 11.62 -15.19 26.17
N THR A 204 12.32 -16.30 25.99
CA THR A 204 13.75 -16.42 26.32
C THR A 204 14.43 -17.34 25.34
N ASP A 205 15.69 -17.03 25.03
CA ASP A 205 16.58 -17.89 24.25
C ASP A 205 17.72 -18.38 25.17
N PRO A 206 17.51 -19.51 25.86
CA PRO A 206 18.53 -20.06 26.76
C PRO A 206 19.70 -20.62 25.94
N PRO A 207 20.95 -20.44 26.39
CA PRO A 207 22.11 -21.00 25.71
C PRO A 207 22.10 -22.53 25.77
N TYR A 208 21.86 -23.16 24.62
CA TYR A 208 21.83 -24.61 24.49
C TYR A 208 23.25 -25.19 24.43
N GLY A 209 23.55 -26.17 25.27
CA GLY A 209 24.79 -26.93 25.21
C GLY A 209 26.02 -26.23 25.72
N VAL A 210 25.91 -25.11 26.37
CA VAL A 210 27.03 -24.43 27.05
C VAL A 210 26.93 -24.75 28.53
N ALA A 211 27.98 -25.35 29.12
CA ALA A 211 28.07 -25.54 30.55
C ALA A 211 28.25 -24.17 31.21
N ILE A 212 27.15 -23.51 31.61
CA ILE A 212 27.19 -22.29 32.37
C ILE A 212 27.44 -22.65 33.83
N GLY A 213 28.64 -22.37 34.30
CA GLY A 213 28.97 -22.39 35.72
C GLY A 213 29.70 -23.63 36.26
N ALA A 214 30.77 -24.06 35.59
CA ALA A 214 31.81 -24.78 36.27
C ALA A 214 32.92 -23.77 36.71
N LYS A 215 32.74 -23.16 37.86
CA LYS A 215 33.81 -22.63 38.67
C LYS A 215 33.68 -23.21 40.07
#